data_e71862d94e32b4c26155eebe41ba76f8
#
_entry.id   e71862d94e32b4c26155eebe41ba76f8
#
_cell.length_a   1.000
_cell.length_b   1.000
_cell.length_c   1.000
_cell.angle_alpha   90.00
_cell.angle_beta   90.00
_cell.angle_gamma   90.00
#
_symmetry.space_group_name_H-M   'P 1'
#
loop_
_entity.id
_entity.type
_entity.pdbx_description
1 polymer ?
#
loop_
_entity_poly.entity_id
_entity_poly.type
_entity_poly.pdbx_seq_one_letter_code
_entity_poly.pdbx_strand_id
1 'polypeptide(L)'
;MNLAMLKRLPGPPISLPPRLTPHSTQESSPYISPLYSPHGNLDHIRASCSAQTFEILNDMYALTQAFLHRNDSIDTMTSSHYCRQIYERLLHPSSAQNSSTPDWIHRSVRLAALIYTDAILHRTTFAVFTKRAYEDTTTSNTTLLCTLLHSMEHTDTNNCWGNMRGVFLWVCLMGGAASWATGEAQDLQQASPSTTWARKCFSLWAIKAVVSTGFEHAEGMLEALRTGLRVKSLLEEKGV
;
A
#
# COMPACT_ATOMS: atom_id res chain seq x y z
N MET A 1 24.63 67.78 -28.13
CA MET A 1 23.72 66.65 -27.79
C MET A 1 23.84 66.37 -26.32
N ASN A 2 22.82 66.77 -25.52
CA ASN A 2 22.81 66.71 -24.06
C ASN A 2 22.31 65.38 -23.58
N LEU A 3 23.15 64.65 -22.85
CA LEU A 3 22.75 63.50 -22.10
C LEU A 3 22.13 63.97 -20.76
N ALA A 4 20.82 64.03 -20.71
CA ALA A 4 20.10 64.47 -19.52
C ALA A 4 20.13 63.36 -18.44
N MET A 5 20.47 63.77 -17.23
CA MET A 5 20.52 63.05 -15.99
C MET A 5 19.24 62.23 -15.68
N LEU A 6 19.38 60.91 -15.59
CA LEU A 6 18.41 60.06 -14.96
C LEU A 6 18.61 60.19 -13.43
N LYS A 7 17.81 61.05 -12.79
CA LYS A 7 17.66 61.08 -11.34
C LYS A 7 17.11 59.75 -10.86
N ARG A 8 17.90 58.98 -10.11
CA ARG A 8 17.41 57.83 -9.34
C ARG A 8 16.49 58.34 -8.25
N LEU A 9 15.20 58.01 -8.39
CA LEU A 9 14.24 58.15 -7.31
C LEU A 9 14.59 57.12 -6.24
N PRO A 10 14.62 57.48 -4.95
CA PRO A 10 14.77 56.50 -3.87
C PRO A 10 13.51 55.62 -3.85
N GLY A 11 13.70 54.32 -4.14
CA GLY A 11 12.63 53.33 -3.99
C GLY A 11 12.20 53.23 -2.51
N PRO A 12 10.95 52.88 -2.26
CA PRO A 12 10.48 52.67 -0.89
C PRO A 12 11.31 51.57 -0.21
N PRO A 13 11.56 51.64 1.10
CA PRO A 13 12.29 50.63 1.82
C PRO A 13 11.62 49.29 1.65
N ILE A 14 12.34 48.30 1.13
CA ILE A 14 11.88 46.92 1.03
C ILE A 14 11.76 46.41 2.46
N SER A 15 10.56 46.41 3.00
CA SER A 15 10.25 45.71 4.23
C SER A 15 10.43 44.21 3.98
N LEU A 16 11.54 43.64 4.48
CA LEU A 16 11.72 42.21 4.53
C LEU A 16 10.54 41.61 5.29
N PRO A 17 9.86 40.57 4.75
CA PRO A 17 8.81 39.89 5.49
C PRO A 17 9.37 39.40 6.83
N PRO A 18 8.57 39.43 7.91
CA PRO A 18 9.01 38.96 9.21
C PRO A 18 9.60 37.55 9.04
N ARG A 19 10.81 37.35 9.60
CA ARG A 19 11.45 36.04 9.68
C ARG A 19 10.40 35.06 10.18
N LEU A 20 10.01 34.11 9.31
CA LEU A 20 9.18 32.98 9.71
C LEU A 20 9.92 32.34 10.89
N THR A 21 9.39 32.49 12.08
CA THR A 21 9.79 31.70 13.24
C THR A 21 9.74 30.24 12.78
N PRO A 22 10.76 29.43 13.09
CA PRO A 22 10.69 28.01 12.76
C PRO A 22 9.41 27.51 13.43
N HIS A 23 8.39 27.16 12.60
CA HIS A 23 7.22 26.46 13.06
C HIS A 23 7.73 25.30 13.89
N SER A 24 7.21 25.17 15.12
CA SER A 24 7.43 24.01 15.98
C SER A 24 7.49 22.79 15.07
N THR A 25 8.60 22.06 15.11
CA THR A 25 8.79 20.80 14.42
C THR A 25 7.67 19.89 14.92
N GLN A 26 6.54 19.95 14.23
CA GLN A 26 5.51 18.96 14.34
C GLN A 26 6.21 17.69 13.88
N GLU A 27 6.56 16.80 14.84
CA GLU A 27 7.21 15.54 14.55
C GLU A 27 6.35 14.86 13.46
N SER A 28 6.86 14.87 12.24
CA SER A 28 6.16 14.26 11.13
C SER A 28 6.07 12.78 11.44
N SER A 29 4.84 12.24 11.49
CA SER A 29 4.62 10.81 11.73
C SER A 29 5.46 9.99 10.76
N PRO A 30 6.23 8.98 11.21
CA PRO A 30 7.13 8.23 10.35
C PRO A 30 6.37 7.53 9.23
N TYR A 31 7.04 7.36 8.09
CA TYR A 31 6.48 6.54 6.99
C TYR A 31 6.46 5.07 7.43
N ILE A 32 5.27 4.47 7.46
CA ILE A 32 5.06 3.09 7.95
C ILE A 32 4.17 2.33 6.97
N SER A 33 4.57 1.11 6.64
CA SER A 33 3.80 0.17 5.85
C SER A 33 4.14 -1.29 6.24
N PRO A 34 3.38 -2.29 5.80
CA PRO A 34 3.75 -3.70 5.97
C PRO A 34 5.09 -4.09 5.33
N LEU A 35 5.62 -3.27 4.43
CA LEU A 35 6.92 -3.49 3.79
C LEU A 35 8.07 -2.77 4.48
N TYR A 36 7.80 -1.77 5.32
CA TYR A 36 8.82 -0.96 5.98
C TYR A 36 8.31 -0.32 7.27
N SER A 37 9.14 -0.40 8.29
CA SER A 37 8.99 0.38 9.51
C SER A 37 10.37 0.77 10.06
N PRO A 38 10.64 2.04 10.36
CA PRO A 38 11.93 2.50 10.86
C PRO A 38 12.26 1.94 12.26
N HIS A 39 11.24 1.57 13.05
CA HIS A 39 11.38 1.11 14.43
C HIS A 39 11.11 -0.39 14.60
N GLY A 40 10.94 -1.14 13.52
CA GLY A 40 10.63 -2.56 13.60
C GLY A 40 9.23 -2.90 14.11
N ASN A 41 8.35 -1.90 14.30
CA ASN A 41 6.96 -2.06 14.70
C ASN A 41 6.05 -1.05 13.99
N LEU A 42 4.74 -1.24 14.08
CA LEU A 42 3.76 -0.38 13.43
C LEU A 42 2.97 0.50 14.42
N ASP A 43 3.43 0.64 15.68
CA ASP A 43 2.65 1.26 16.75
C ASP A 43 2.19 2.70 16.45
N HIS A 44 2.94 3.45 15.67
CA HIS A 44 2.60 4.83 15.30
C HIS A 44 1.29 4.95 14.50
N ILE A 45 0.87 3.90 13.80
CA ILE A 45 -0.40 3.91 13.06
C ILE A 45 -1.56 3.26 13.82
N ARG A 46 -1.31 2.73 15.03
CA ARG A 46 -2.32 2.05 15.86
C ARG A 46 -3.55 2.92 16.12
N ALA A 47 -3.35 4.20 16.40
CA ALA A 47 -4.44 5.14 16.65
C ALA A 47 -5.21 5.57 15.39
N SER A 48 -4.68 5.25 14.20
CA SER A 48 -5.24 5.67 12.90
C SER A 48 -6.15 4.63 12.26
N CYS A 49 -6.27 3.43 12.84
CA CYS A 49 -7.09 2.34 12.31
C CYS A 49 -7.75 1.52 13.41
N SER A 50 -8.70 0.65 13.02
CA SER A 50 -9.31 -0.30 13.95
C SER A 50 -8.29 -1.31 14.47
N ALA A 51 -8.52 -1.87 15.67
CA ALA A 51 -7.66 -2.89 16.26
C ALA A 51 -7.49 -4.10 15.33
N GLN A 52 -8.56 -4.51 14.65
CA GLN A 52 -8.52 -5.61 13.68
C GLN A 52 -7.65 -5.28 12.46
N THR A 53 -7.75 -4.04 11.94
CA THR A 53 -6.88 -3.58 10.85
C THR A 53 -5.42 -3.58 11.28
N PHE A 54 -5.15 -3.11 12.48
CA PHE A 54 -3.80 -3.07 13.03
C PHE A 54 -3.19 -4.47 13.19
N GLU A 55 -3.98 -5.46 13.65
CA GLU A 55 -3.54 -6.86 13.71
C GLU A 55 -3.13 -7.39 12.33
N ILE A 56 -3.98 -7.18 11.31
CA ILE A 56 -3.67 -7.61 9.94
C ILE A 56 -2.35 -6.97 9.46
N LEU A 57 -2.15 -5.68 9.71
CA LEU A 57 -0.94 -4.98 9.29
C LEU A 57 0.31 -5.53 9.98
N ASN A 58 0.24 -5.83 11.28
CA ASN A 58 1.33 -6.46 12.02
C ASN A 58 1.65 -7.86 11.48
N ASP A 59 0.63 -8.67 11.17
CA ASP A 59 0.83 -9.97 10.55
C ASP A 59 1.53 -9.85 9.19
N MET A 60 1.12 -8.87 8.37
CA MET A 60 1.75 -8.65 7.07
C MET A 60 3.20 -8.18 7.21
N TYR A 61 3.49 -7.32 8.17
CA TYR A 61 4.86 -6.91 8.46
C TYR A 61 5.71 -8.11 8.92
N ALA A 62 5.24 -8.88 9.91
CA ALA A 62 5.94 -10.07 10.39
C ALA A 62 6.16 -11.11 9.27
N LEU A 63 5.14 -11.33 8.43
CA LEU A 63 5.23 -12.24 7.28
C LEU A 63 6.26 -11.75 6.26
N THR A 64 6.32 -10.45 5.99
CA THR A 64 7.33 -9.86 5.11
C THR A 64 8.74 -10.10 5.64
N GLN A 65 8.96 -9.82 6.93
CA GLN A 65 10.26 -10.04 7.57
C GLN A 65 10.67 -11.53 7.52
N ALA A 66 9.76 -12.42 7.91
CA ALA A 66 10.01 -13.87 7.87
C ALA A 66 10.31 -14.38 6.44
N PHE A 67 9.62 -13.83 5.43
CA PHE A 67 9.81 -14.20 4.04
C PHE A 67 11.16 -13.76 3.48
N LEU A 68 11.62 -12.56 3.83
CA LEU A 68 12.89 -11.98 3.34
C LEU A 68 14.12 -12.49 4.08
N HIS A 69 14.00 -12.84 5.37
CA HIS A 69 15.11 -13.30 6.20
C HIS A 69 15.23 -14.83 6.24
N ARG A 70 14.55 -15.51 5.34
CA ARG A 70 14.54 -16.98 5.28
C ARG A 70 15.92 -17.51 4.90
N ASN A 71 16.78 -17.71 5.89
CA ASN A 71 17.99 -18.51 5.76
C ASN A 71 17.63 -19.99 5.75
N ASP A 72 18.13 -20.66 4.79
CA ASP A 72 17.90 -21.92 4.08
C ASP A 72 17.67 -23.22 4.85
N SER A 73 17.46 -23.30 6.17
CA SER A 73 17.60 -24.67 6.69
C SER A 73 16.66 -25.19 7.78
N ILE A 74 15.98 -24.41 8.58
CA ILE A 74 15.25 -25.05 9.70
C ILE A 74 13.79 -24.60 9.88
N ASP A 75 13.39 -23.45 9.40
CA ASP A 75 12.08 -22.83 9.74
C ASP A 75 11.00 -22.87 8.64
N THR A 76 11.18 -23.68 7.60
CA THR A 76 10.21 -23.72 6.49
C THR A 76 8.84 -24.23 6.89
N MET A 77 8.78 -25.18 7.80
CA MET A 77 7.52 -25.75 8.28
C MET A 77 6.75 -24.77 9.17
N THR A 78 7.45 -24.15 10.13
CA THR A 78 6.85 -23.19 11.08
C THR A 78 6.35 -21.95 10.36
N SER A 79 7.14 -21.40 9.42
CA SER A 79 6.77 -20.26 8.60
C SER A 79 5.57 -20.55 7.68
N SER A 80 5.49 -21.76 7.09
CA SER A 80 4.36 -22.17 6.26
C SER A 80 3.08 -22.36 7.08
N HIS A 81 3.19 -22.93 8.29
CA HIS A 81 2.05 -23.07 9.19
C HIS A 81 1.51 -21.72 9.65
N TYR A 82 2.40 -20.80 10.04
CA TYR A 82 2.03 -19.43 10.43
C TYR A 82 1.34 -18.68 9.28
N CYS A 83 1.92 -18.75 8.07
CA CYS A 83 1.32 -18.14 6.88
C CYS A 83 -0.09 -18.69 6.59
N ARG A 84 -0.28 -20.01 6.71
CA ARG A 84 -1.58 -20.67 6.53
C ARG A 84 -2.59 -20.23 7.58
N GLN A 85 -2.19 -20.12 8.84
CA GLN A 85 -3.06 -19.65 9.92
C GLN A 85 -3.53 -18.20 9.68
N ILE A 86 -2.63 -17.31 9.23
CA ILE A 86 -3.02 -15.94 8.83
C ILE A 86 -4.01 -16.00 7.68
N TYR A 87 -3.74 -16.79 6.65
CA TYR A 87 -4.58 -16.90 5.46
C TYR A 87 -6.00 -17.37 5.82
N GLU A 88 -6.15 -18.41 6.64
CA GLU A 88 -7.45 -18.91 7.10
C GLU A 88 -8.21 -17.86 7.91
N ARG A 89 -7.53 -17.12 8.79
CA ARG A 89 -8.15 -16.01 9.54
C ARG A 89 -8.63 -14.89 8.62
N LEU A 90 -7.90 -14.56 7.58
CA LEU A 90 -8.29 -13.55 6.60
C LEU A 90 -9.47 -13.99 5.74
N LEU A 91 -9.61 -15.29 5.45
CA LEU A 91 -10.76 -15.83 4.72
C LEU A 91 -12.05 -15.77 5.54
N HIS A 92 -11.96 -16.04 6.84
CA HIS A 92 -13.13 -16.13 7.73
C HIS A 92 -13.15 -14.96 8.72
N PRO A 93 -13.62 -13.76 8.32
CA PRO A 93 -13.72 -12.64 9.22
C PRO A 93 -14.69 -13.00 10.37
N SER A 94 -14.24 -12.73 11.60
CA SER A 94 -15.13 -12.90 12.78
C SER A 94 -16.39 -12.07 12.59
N SER A 95 -17.55 -12.69 12.74
CA SER A 95 -18.89 -12.09 12.55
C SER A 95 -19.24 -10.95 13.53
N ALA A 96 -18.27 -10.44 14.29
CA ALA A 96 -18.47 -9.41 15.31
C ALA A 96 -18.68 -7.99 14.75
N GLN A 97 -18.73 -7.79 13.43
CA GLN A 97 -18.95 -6.48 12.82
C GLN A 97 -20.46 -6.16 12.70
N ASN A 98 -21.14 -6.01 13.84
CA ASN A 98 -22.48 -5.41 13.89
C ASN A 98 -22.43 -3.86 13.84
N SER A 99 -21.38 -3.26 13.27
CA SER A 99 -21.35 -1.82 13.04
C SER A 99 -22.23 -1.47 11.85
N SER A 100 -23.12 -0.50 12.02
CA SER A 100 -24.07 -0.04 10.99
C SER A 100 -23.39 0.56 9.75
N THR A 101 -22.11 0.88 9.84
CA THR A 101 -21.30 1.44 8.74
C THR A 101 -20.10 0.54 8.44
N PRO A 102 -19.90 0.17 7.17
CA PRO A 102 -18.76 -0.66 6.77
C PRO A 102 -17.43 0.09 6.98
N ASP A 103 -16.44 -0.56 7.60
CA ASP A 103 -15.06 -0.06 7.63
C ASP A 103 -14.37 -0.44 6.30
N TRP A 104 -14.44 0.46 5.33
CA TRP A 104 -13.88 0.26 3.99
C TRP A 104 -12.34 0.19 3.99
N ILE A 105 -11.67 0.87 4.93
CA ILE A 105 -10.22 0.77 5.09
C ILE A 105 -9.85 -0.63 5.56
N HIS A 106 -10.51 -1.14 6.60
CA HIS A 106 -10.33 -2.50 7.08
C HIS A 106 -10.53 -3.53 5.96
N ARG A 107 -11.64 -3.39 5.21
CA ARG A 107 -11.96 -4.29 4.10
C ARG A 107 -10.87 -4.26 3.02
N SER A 108 -10.38 -3.08 2.63
CA SER A 108 -9.32 -2.93 1.64
C SER A 108 -8.01 -3.55 2.11
N VAL A 109 -7.61 -3.31 3.36
CA VAL A 109 -6.42 -3.91 3.97
C VAL A 109 -6.52 -5.43 4.01
N ARG A 110 -7.66 -5.97 4.43
CA ARG A 110 -7.89 -7.43 4.49
C ARG A 110 -7.80 -8.09 3.11
N LEU A 111 -8.39 -7.49 2.08
CA LEU A 111 -8.35 -8.02 0.71
C LEU A 111 -6.93 -7.97 0.12
N ALA A 112 -6.19 -6.88 0.35
CA ALA A 112 -4.78 -6.79 -0.04
C ALA A 112 -3.92 -7.82 0.70
N ALA A 113 -4.17 -8.03 2.00
CA ALA A 113 -3.50 -9.04 2.81
C ALA A 113 -3.78 -10.47 2.32
N LEU A 114 -5.00 -10.78 1.87
CA LEU A 114 -5.33 -12.06 1.24
C LEU A 114 -4.49 -12.30 -0.02
N ILE A 115 -4.41 -11.31 -0.92
CA ILE A 115 -3.59 -11.40 -2.14
C ILE A 115 -2.11 -11.63 -1.77
N TYR A 116 -1.60 -10.88 -0.81
CA TYR A 116 -0.21 -10.95 -0.37
C TYR A 116 0.12 -12.29 0.28
N THR A 117 -0.73 -12.76 1.19
CA THR A 117 -0.52 -14.01 1.94
C THR A 117 -0.63 -15.23 1.02
N ASP A 118 -1.60 -15.23 0.09
CA ASP A 118 -1.75 -16.31 -0.90
C ASP A 118 -0.50 -16.45 -1.79
N ALA A 119 0.00 -15.32 -2.31
CA ALA A 119 1.20 -15.33 -3.14
C ALA A 119 2.42 -15.89 -2.39
N ILE A 120 2.60 -15.54 -1.12
CA ILE A 120 3.69 -16.06 -0.28
C ILE A 120 3.49 -17.54 0.04
N LEU A 121 2.26 -17.95 0.41
CA LEU A 121 1.93 -19.33 0.80
C LEU A 121 2.15 -20.31 -0.36
N HIS A 122 1.68 -19.94 -1.53
CA HIS A 122 1.71 -20.81 -2.73
C HIS A 122 2.90 -20.55 -3.64
N ARG A 123 3.76 -19.57 -3.32
CA ARG A 123 4.91 -19.19 -4.15
C ARG A 123 4.51 -18.87 -5.59
N THR A 124 3.42 -18.13 -5.74
CA THR A 124 2.87 -17.72 -7.04
C THR A 124 2.92 -16.21 -7.18
N THR A 125 2.75 -15.72 -8.40
CA THR A 125 2.61 -14.27 -8.62
C THR A 125 1.27 -13.77 -8.07
N PHE A 126 1.22 -12.50 -7.71
CA PHE A 126 0.02 -11.85 -7.14
C PHE A 126 -1.23 -11.96 -8.06
N ALA A 127 -1.04 -12.14 -9.37
CA ALA A 127 -2.11 -12.22 -10.34
C ALA A 127 -2.86 -13.57 -10.36
N VAL A 128 -2.25 -14.64 -9.86
CA VAL A 128 -2.83 -15.99 -9.94
C VAL A 128 -4.08 -16.11 -9.08
N PHE A 129 -4.02 -15.64 -7.84
CA PHE A 129 -5.12 -15.76 -6.87
C PHE A 129 -6.34 -14.91 -7.25
N THR A 130 -6.13 -13.76 -7.85
CA THR A 130 -7.21 -12.81 -8.16
C THR A 130 -8.17 -13.29 -9.25
N LYS A 131 -7.78 -14.33 -10.02
CA LYS A 131 -8.64 -14.98 -11.03
C LYS A 131 -9.66 -15.94 -10.38
N ARG A 132 -9.48 -16.34 -9.10
CA ARG A 132 -10.45 -17.19 -8.40
C ARG A 132 -11.68 -16.36 -8.03
N ALA A 133 -12.86 -16.94 -8.19
CA ALA A 133 -14.09 -16.33 -7.71
C ALA A 133 -14.00 -16.17 -6.17
N TYR A 134 -14.23 -14.97 -5.68
CA TYR A 134 -14.28 -14.68 -4.26
C TYR A 134 -15.75 -14.76 -3.82
N GLU A 135 -16.07 -15.75 -3.00
CA GLU A 135 -17.39 -15.89 -2.40
C GLU A 135 -17.55 -14.88 -1.25
N ASP A 136 -17.82 -13.64 -1.60
CA ASP A 136 -18.40 -12.71 -0.64
C ASP A 136 -19.93 -12.89 -0.65
N THR A 137 -20.54 -13.06 0.50
CA THR A 137 -21.94 -13.43 0.72
C THR A 137 -22.97 -12.48 0.08
N THR A 138 -22.53 -11.41 -0.57
CA THR A 138 -23.42 -10.37 -1.10
C THR A 138 -23.46 -10.23 -2.62
N THR A 139 -22.47 -10.76 -3.37
CA THR A 139 -22.47 -10.63 -4.84
C THR A 139 -21.82 -11.86 -5.49
N SER A 140 -22.63 -12.69 -6.11
CA SER A 140 -22.20 -13.85 -6.89
C SER A 140 -21.26 -13.43 -8.03
N ASN A 141 -20.08 -14.09 -8.13
CA ASN A 141 -19.11 -14.01 -9.22
C ASN A 141 -18.21 -12.76 -9.36
N THR A 142 -17.98 -11.98 -8.32
CA THR A 142 -16.95 -10.93 -8.36
C THR A 142 -15.57 -11.49 -8.03
N THR A 143 -14.56 -11.08 -8.80
CA THR A 143 -13.17 -11.44 -8.50
C THR A 143 -12.66 -10.66 -7.29
N LEU A 144 -11.69 -11.21 -6.55
CA LEU A 144 -11.06 -10.54 -5.41
C LEU A 144 -10.51 -9.15 -5.78
N LEU A 145 -9.95 -9.01 -6.99
CA LEU A 145 -9.45 -7.73 -7.49
C LEU A 145 -10.56 -6.68 -7.65
N CYS A 146 -11.72 -7.06 -8.20
CA CYS A 146 -12.86 -6.16 -8.35
C CYS A 146 -13.43 -5.76 -6.98
N THR A 147 -13.45 -6.70 -6.02
CA THR A 147 -13.89 -6.42 -4.65
C THR A 147 -12.94 -5.45 -3.94
N LEU A 148 -11.61 -5.62 -4.14
CA LEU A 148 -10.61 -4.69 -3.61
C LEU A 148 -10.77 -3.30 -4.23
N LEU A 149 -10.91 -3.22 -5.56
CA LEU A 149 -11.14 -1.95 -6.26
C LEU A 149 -12.37 -1.23 -5.69
N HIS A 150 -13.51 -1.93 -5.60
CA HIS A 150 -14.75 -1.40 -5.05
C HIS A 150 -14.57 -0.90 -3.60
N SER A 151 -13.87 -1.66 -2.76
CA SER A 151 -13.61 -1.23 -1.38
C SER A 151 -12.77 0.05 -1.33
N MET A 152 -11.75 0.17 -2.19
CA MET A 152 -10.90 1.35 -2.27
C MET A 152 -11.65 2.59 -2.75
N GLU A 153 -12.58 2.44 -3.70
CA GLU A 153 -13.42 3.54 -4.20
C GLU A 153 -14.31 4.15 -3.10
N HIS A 154 -14.62 3.40 -2.05
CA HIS A 154 -15.41 3.87 -0.90
C HIS A 154 -14.54 4.47 0.22
N THR A 155 -13.22 4.52 0.07
CA THR A 155 -12.33 5.17 1.02
C THR A 155 -11.97 6.59 0.59
N ASP A 156 -11.39 7.38 1.51
CA ASP A 156 -10.80 8.68 1.15
C ASP A 156 -9.47 8.52 0.40
N THR A 157 -9.57 8.21 -0.89
CA THR A 157 -8.40 8.13 -1.77
C THR A 157 -7.75 9.50 -2.04
N ASN A 158 -8.43 10.60 -1.70
CA ASN A 158 -7.90 11.95 -1.93
C ASN A 158 -6.78 12.30 -0.96
N ASN A 159 -6.92 11.92 0.29
CA ASN A 159 -5.93 12.13 1.33
C ASN A 159 -5.00 10.92 1.54
N CYS A 160 -5.11 9.89 0.68
CA CYS A 160 -4.29 8.67 0.79
C CYS A 160 -4.30 8.08 2.23
N TRP A 161 -5.44 8.13 2.90
CA TRP A 161 -5.66 7.69 4.30
C TRP A 161 -4.82 8.44 5.36
N GLY A 162 -4.38 9.67 5.08
CA GLY A 162 -3.68 10.51 6.05
C GLY A 162 -2.41 9.87 6.62
N ASN A 163 -2.37 9.61 7.93
CA ASN A 163 -1.22 8.99 8.60
C ASN A 163 -0.95 7.54 8.17
N MET A 164 -1.88 6.90 7.48
CA MET A 164 -1.72 5.54 6.94
C MET A 164 -1.30 5.54 5.47
N ARG A 165 -0.67 6.60 4.98
CA ARG A 165 -0.26 6.75 3.56
C ARG A 165 0.64 5.61 3.08
N GLY A 166 1.54 5.10 3.92
CA GLY A 166 2.38 3.95 3.57
C GLY A 166 1.56 2.65 3.42
N VAL A 167 0.52 2.48 4.23
CA VAL A 167 -0.43 1.36 4.11
C VAL A 167 -1.27 1.51 2.84
N PHE A 168 -1.77 2.72 2.56
CA PHE A 168 -2.50 3.02 1.33
C PHE A 168 -1.66 2.66 0.08
N LEU A 169 -0.39 3.09 0.04
CA LEU A 169 0.51 2.74 -1.06
C LEU A 169 0.70 1.24 -1.17
N TRP A 170 0.89 0.52 -0.05
CA TRP A 170 1.01 -0.93 -0.06
C TRP A 170 -0.24 -1.60 -0.65
N VAL A 171 -1.45 -1.19 -0.26
CA VAL A 171 -2.69 -1.73 -0.85
C VAL A 171 -2.76 -1.47 -2.36
N CYS A 172 -2.36 -0.26 -2.80
CA CYS A 172 -2.30 0.07 -4.22
C CYS A 172 -1.29 -0.80 -4.97
N LEU A 173 -0.12 -1.07 -4.39
CA LEU A 173 0.89 -1.95 -4.98
C LEU A 173 0.38 -3.39 -5.12
N MET A 174 -0.33 -3.92 -4.11
CA MET A 174 -0.92 -5.26 -4.16
C MET A 174 -2.00 -5.35 -5.24
N GLY A 175 -2.94 -4.40 -5.28
CA GLY A 175 -3.97 -4.34 -6.32
C GLY A 175 -3.38 -4.14 -7.72
N GLY A 176 -2.38 -3.29 -7.84
CA GLY A 176 -1.62 -3.08 -9.07
C GLY A 176 -0.96 -4.38 -9.56
N ALA A 177 -0.14 -5.01 -8.72
CA ALA A 177 0.56 -6.25 -9.05
C ALA A 177 -0.41 -7.39 -9.41
N ALA A 178 -1.52 -7.50 -8.69
CA ALA A 178 -2.58 -8.47 -8.94
C ALA A 178 -3.32 -8.26 -10.26
N SER A 179 -3.31 -7.04 -10.78
CA SER A 179 -3.96 -6.69 -12.06
C SER A 179 -3.10 -6.97 -13.30
N TRP A 180 -1.83 -7.34 -13.13
CA TRP A 180 -0.95 -7.70 -14.23
C TRP A 180 -1.11 -9.17 -14.59
N ALA A 181 -1.28 -9.44 -15.91
CA ALA A 181 -1.31 -10.80 -16.42
C ALA A 181 0.09 -11.44 -16.28
N THR A 182 0.12 -12.73 -15.95
CA THR A 182 1.34 -13.51 -15.89
C THR A 182 1.79 -13.91 -17.29
N GLY A 183 2.82 -13.27 -17.78
CA GLY A 183 3.86 -13.87 -18.61
C GLY A 183 3.63 -14.05 -20.11
N GLU A 184 2.45 -14.15 -20.65
CA GLU A 184 2.29 -14.35 -22.09
C GLU A 184 1.66 -13.12 -22.79
N ALA A 185 2.27 -12.67 -23.88
CA ALA A 185 1.80 -11.53 -24.68
C ALA A 185 0.33 -11.71 -25.17
N GLN A 186 -0.16 -12.94 -25.21
CA GLN A 186 -1.54 -13.28 -25.55
C GLN A 186 -2.54 -12.92 -24.45
N ASP A 187 -2.13 -12.96 -23.16
CA ASP A 187 -2.99 -12.58 -22.02
C ASP A 187 -3.27 -11.06 -21.97
N LEU A 188 -2.39 -10.24 -22.56
CA LEU A 188 -2.60 -8.78 -22.62
C LEU A 188 -3.76 -8.40 -23.54
N GLN A 189 -4.04 -9.19 -24.57
CA GLN A 189 -5.18 -8.97 -25.49
C GLN A 189 -6.50 -9.51 -24.91
N GLN A 190 -6.45 -10.42 -23.94
CA GLN A 190 -7.61 -11.02 -23.29
C GLN A 190 -7.94 -10.46 -21.92
N ALA A 191 -7.19 -9.46 -21.43
CA ALA A 191 -7.49 -8.81 -20.16
C ALA A 191 -8.90 -8.23 -20.18
N SER A 192 -9.72 -8.63 -19.23
CA SER A 192 -11.09 -8.09 -19.13
C SER A 192 -11.06 -6.55 -18.97
N PRO A 193 -12.06 -5.84 -19.49
CA PRO A 193 -12.16 -4.37 -19.31
C PRO A 193 -12.06 -3.96 -17.83
N SER A 194 -12.63 -4.75 -16.92
CA SER A 194 -12.58 -4.51 -15.47
C SER A 194 -11.18 -4.64 -14.90
N THR A 195 -10.38 -5.62 -15.34
CA THR A 195 -8.98 -5.78 -14.91
C THR A 195 -8.12 -4.62 -15.41
N THR A 196 -8.33 -4.19 -16.66
CA THR A 196 -7.62 -3.05 -17.23
C THR A 196 -7.96 -1.75 -16.49
N TRP A 197 -9.23 -1.57 -16.13
CA TRP A 197 -9.67 -0.44 -15.30
C TRP A 197 -9.05 -0.46 -13.91
N ALA A 198 -9.10 -1.60 -13.22
CA ALA A 198 -8.49 -1.77 -11.91
C ALA A 198 -6.99 -1.41 -11.93
N ARG A 199 -6.24 -1.88 -12.94
CA ARG A 199 -4.83 -1.52 -13.14
C ARG A 199 -4.61 -0.02 -13.20
N LYS A 200 -5.41 0.69 -14.00
CA LYS A 200 -5.32 2.16 -14.12
C LYS A 200 -5.60 2.85 -12.78
N CYS A 201 -6.65 2.46 -12.07
CA CYS A 201 -7.00 3.03 -10.77
C CYS A 201 -5.89 2.83 -9.74
N PHE A 202 -5.40 1.61 -9.55
CA PHE A 202 -4.33 1.32 -8.60
C PHE A 202 -3.02 2.03 -8.96
N SER A 203 -2.67 2.11 -10.24
CA SER A 203 -1.48 2.84 -10.68
C SER A 203 -1.60 4.34 -10.39
N LEU A 204 -2.74 4.96 -10.68
CA LEU A 204 -2.97 6.38 -10.40
C LEU A 204 -2.95 6.68 -8.90
N TRP A 205 -3.58 5.84 -8.07
CA TRP A 205 -3.56 5.99 -6.62
C TRP A 205 -2.16 5.80 -6.04
N ALA A 206 -1.38 4.83 -6.56
CA ALA A 206 0.00 4.65 -6.15
C ALA A 206 0.87 5.87 -6.49
N ILE A 207 0.77 6.39 -7.71
CA ILE A 207 1.47 7.63 -8.13
C ILE A 207 1.06 8.79 -7.22
N LYS A 208 -0.24 8.96 -6.97
CA LYS A 208 -0.74 10.00 -6.07
C LYS A 208 -0.14 9.88 -4.67
N ALA A 209 -0.12 8.67 -4.09
CA ALA A 209 0.48 8.43 -2.78
C ALA A 209 1.96 8.80 -2.76
N VAL A 210 2.71 8.42 -3.78
CA VAL A 210 4.14 8.76 -3.93
C VAL A 210 4.35 10.26 -4.02
N VAL A 211 3.62 10.96 -4.90
CA VAL A 211 3.76 12.41 -5.11
C VAL A 211 3.33 13.20 -3.87
N SER A 212 2.31 12.73 -3.15
CA SER A 212 1.83 13.39 -1.92
C SER A 212 2.66 13.07 -0.67
N THR A 213 3.63 12.15 -0.78
CA THR A 213 4.57 11.86 0.32
C THR A 213 5.62 12.98 0.39
N GLY A 214 5.76 13.61 1.56
CA GLY A 214 6.77 14.66 1.77
C GLY A 214 8.19 14.12 1.63
N PHE A 215 9.13 15.00 1.32
CA PHE A 215 10.54 14.64 1.15
C PHE A 215 11.14 14.01 2.41
N GLU A 216 10.65 14.39 3.58
CA GLU A 216 11.04 13.82 4.88
C GLU A 216 10.73 12.32 5.00
N HIS A 217 9.81 11.81 4.19
CA HIS A 217 9.42 10.39 4.17
C HIS A 217 9.96 9.63 2.96
N ALA A 218 10.70 10.28 2.07
CA ALA A 218 11.14 9.70 0.80
C ALA A 218 12.01 8.46 1.01
N GLU A 219 12.90 8.45 2.00
CA GLU A 219 13.75 7.30 2.31
C GLU A 219 12.91 6.09 2.74
N GLY A 220 12.00 6.26 3.69
CA GLY A 220 11.12 5.17 4.13
C GLY A 220 10.23 4.63 3.01
N MET A 221 9.75 5.50 2.15
CA MET A 221 8.97 5.10 0.97
C MET A 221 9.84 4.29 -0.02
N LEU A 222 11.07 4.72 -0.29
CA LEU A 222 11.99 4.00 -1.18
C LEU A 222 12.36 2.63 -0.62
N GLU A 223 12.59 2.52 0.68
CA GLU A 223 12.85 1.22 1.32
C GLU A 223 11.61 0.29 1.25
N ALA A 224 10.41 0.81 1.43
CA ALA A 224 9.19 0.04 1.24
C ALA A 224 9.07 -0.48 -0.21
N LEU A 225 9.35 0.35 -1.21
CA LEU A 225 9.32 -0.04 -2.62
C LEU A 225 10.39 -1.09 -2.94
N ARG A 226 11.63 -0.92 -2.45
CA ARG A 226 12.71 -1.92 -2.60
C ARG A 226 12.33 -3.25 -1.98
N THR A 227 11.76 -3.23 -0.78
CA THR A 227 11.25 -4.42 -0.09
C THR A 227 10.18 -5.12 -0.92
N GLY A 228 9.21 -4.37 -1.45
CA GLY A 228 8.17 -4.92 -2.33
C GLY A 228 8.74 -5.57 -3.59
N LEU A 229 9.71 -4.93 -4.25
CA LEU A 229 10.39 -5.48 -5.43
C LEU A 229 11.16 -6.75 -5.08
N ARG A 230 11.84 -6.80 -3.91
CA ARG A 230 12.55 -8.00 -3.46
C ARG A 230 11.60 -9.16 -3.19
N VAL A 231 10.44 -8.91 -2.55
CA VAL A 231 9.41 -9.94 -2.37
C VAL A 231 8.93 -10.46 -3.73
N LYS A 232 8.61 -9.56 -4.67
CA LYS A 232 8.19 -9.94 -6.02
C LYS A 232 9.24 -10.81 -6.72
N SER A 233 10.51 -10.40 -6.73
CA SER A 233 11.61 -11.15 -7.34
C SER A 233 11.71 -12.58 -6.78
N LEU A 234 11.65 -12.73 -5.46
CA LEU A 234 11.69 -14.04 -4.80
C LEU A 234 10.49 -14.95 -5.09
N LEU A 235 9.33 -14.37 -5.41
CA LEU A 235 8.16 -15.12 -5.86
C LEU A 235 8.33 -15.59 -7.31
N GLU A 236 8.93 -14.78 -8.17
CA GLU A 236 9.16 -15.09 -9.59
C GLU A 236 10.29 -16.10 -9.80
N GLU A 237 11.37 -16.06 -9.00
CA GLU A 237 12.51 -16.99 -9.09
C GLU A 237 12.16 -18.46 -8.83
N LYS A 238 11.10 -18.73 -8.07
CA LYS A 238 10.70 -20.10 -7.69
C LYS A 238 9.49 -20.63 -8.46
N GLY A 239 8.96 -19.85 -9.38
CA GLY A 239 7.84 -20.20 -10.25
C GLY A 239 8.25 -20.85 -11.59
N VAL A 240 9.55 -21.18 -11.77
CA VAL A 240 10.11 -21.85 -12.95
C VAL A 240 10.40 -23.31 -12.64
#